data_66da19ecc0e7bde35e2469d084119f04
#
_entry.id   66da19ecc0e7bde35e2469d084119f04
#
_cell.length_a   1.000
_cell.length_b   1.000
_cell.length_c   1.000
_cell.angle_alpha   90.00
_cell.angle_beta   90.00
_cell.angle_gamma   90.00
#
_symmetry.space_group_name_H-M   'P 1'
#
loop_
_entity.id
_entity.type
_entity.pdbx_description
1 polymer ?
#
loop_
_entity_poly.entity_id
_entity_poly.type
_entity_poly.pdbx_seq_one_letter_code
_entity_poly.pdbx_strand_id
1 'polypeptide(L)' 'MKISYGKEKSQNIRVLIATIKVRMNYDNAQMAKCIGLKLSTYQSRVHDPSTFRAWELWNLMQLGKVPDSEKAKYL' A
#
# COMPACT_ATOMS: atom_id res chain seq x y z
N MET A 1 -13.78 20.19 -13.36
CA MET A 1 -12.81 19.10 -13.25
C MET A 1 -13.20 18.14 -12.15
N LYS A 2 -13.28 16.87 -12.49
CA LYS A 2 -13.61 15.86 -11.48
C LYS A 2 -12.36 15.46 -10.72
N ILE A 3 -12.44 15.52 -9.41
CA ILE A 3 -11.40 14.99 -8.55
C ILE A 3 -11.77 13.55 -8.23
N SER A 4 -10.91 12.62 -8.59
CA SER A 4 -11.11 11.22 -8.30
C SER A 4 -10.32 10.85 -7.04
N TYR A 5 -10.97 10.94 -5.89
CA TYR A 5 -10.31 10.62 -4.61
C TYR A 5 -9.78 9.19 -4.58
N GLY A 6 -10.53 8.26 -5.16
CA GLY A 6 -10.10 6.88 -5.24
C GLY A 6 -8.82 6.70 -6.05
N LYS A 7 -8.71 7.43 -7.16
CA LYS A 7 -7.53 7.36 -8.02
C LYS A 7 -6.30 7.96 -7.34
N GLU A 8 -6.47 9.07 -6.66
CA GLU A 8 -5.39 9.73 -5.92
C GLU A 8 -4.90 8.85 -4.79
N LYS A 9 -5.83 8.28 -4.02
CA LYS A 9 -5.51 7.36 -2.94
C LYS A 9 -4.76 6.13 -3.47
N SER A 10 -5.21 5.56 -4.58
CA SER A 10 -4.56 4.42 -5.20
C SER A 10 -3.13 4.75 -5.61
N GLN A 11 -2.93 5.93 -6.18
CA GLN A 11 -1.59 6.38 -6.55
C GLN A 11 -0.70 6.55 -5.33
N ASN A 12 -1.23 7.11 -4.26
CA ASN A 12 -0.48 7.28 -3.01
C ASN A 12 -0.05 5.92 -2.45
N ILE A 13 -0.93 4.93 -2.49
CA ILE A 13 -0.62 3.58 -2.02
C ILE A 13 0.48 2.96 -2.89
N ARG A 14 0.43 3.11 -4.20
CA ARG A 14 1.47 2.59 -5.10
C ARG A 14 2.82 3.23 -4.83
N VAL A 15 2.85 4.53 -4.60
CA VAL A 15 4.10 5.24 -4.25
C VAL A 15 4.65 4.74 -2.93
N LEU A 16 3.79 4.54 -1.93
CA LEU A 16 4.21 4.01 -0.64
C LEU A 16 4.84 2.62 -0.80
N ILE A 17 4.20 1.74 -1.56
CA ILE A 17 4.72 0.40 -1.82
C ILE A 17 6.08 0.46 -2.49
N ALA A 18 6.21 1.28 -3.53
CA ALA A 18 7.48 1.44 -4.25
C ALA A 18 8.59 1.96 -3.34
N THR A 19 8.26 2.92 -2.49
CA THR A 19 9.20 3.50 -1.52
C THR A 19 9.70 2.44 -0.55
N ILE A 20 8.79 1.63 -0.01
CA ILE A 20 9.15 0.56 0.92
C ILE A 20 10.04 -0.48 0.23
N LYS A 21 9.69 -0.89 -0.99
CA LYS A 21 10.46 -1.89 -1.74
C LYS A 21 11.89 -1.42 -1.95
N VAL A 22 12.08 -0.17 -2.31
CA VAL A 22 13.41 0.40 -2.52
C VAL A 22 14.17 0.49 -1.20
N ARG A 23 13.53 1.06 -0.18
CA ARG A 23 14.18 1.29 1.13
C ARG A 23 14.59 -0.01 1.81
N MET A 24 13.73 -1.02 1.75
CA MET A 24 13.96 -2.30 2.43
C MET A 24 14.60 -3.34 1.52
N ASN A 25 14.74 -3.02 0.24
CA ASN A 25 15.22 -3.96 -0.77
C ASN A 25 14.36 -5.23 -0.81
N TYR A 26 13.05 -5.06 -0.73
CA TYR A 26 12.09 -6.16 -0.76
C TYR A 26 11.57 -6.43 -2.16
N ASP A 27 11.34 -7.70 -2.47
CA ASP A 27 10.59 -8.08 -3.65
C ASP A 27 9.08 -8.20 -3.30
N ASN A 28 8.27 -8.53 -4.29
CA ASN A 28 6.83 -8.65 -4.09
C ASN A 28 6.45 -9.74 -3.09
N ALA A 29 7.17 -10.85 -3.10
CA ALA A 29 6.91 -11.95 -2.17
C ALA A 29 7.18 -11.52 -0.72
N GLN A 30 8.25 -10.78 -0.49
CA GLN A 30 8.60 -10.26 0.83
C GLN A 30 7.58 -9.22 1.29
N MET A 31 7.14 -8.34 0.38
CA MET A 31 6.11 -7.36 0.69
C MET A 31 4.80 -8.04 1.10
N ALA A 32 4.37 -9.05 0.33
CA ALA A 32 3.16 -9.80 0.63
C ALA A 32 3.24 -10.43 2.02
N LYS A 33 4.36 -11.07 2.32
CA LYS A 33 4.59 -11.73 3.61
C LYS A 33 4.52 -10.73 4.77
N CYS A 34 5.14 -9.56 4.60
CA CYS A 34 5.17 -8.54 5.65
C CYS A 34 3.79 -7.94 5.91
N ILE A 35 2.94 -7.88 4.89
CA ILE A 35 1.57 -7.36 5.03
C ILE A 35 0.63 -8.45 5.58
N GLY A 36 1.01 -9.72 5.41
CA GLY A 36 0.17 -10.84 5.84
C GLY A 36 -0.73 -11.38 4.74
N LEU A 37 -0.31 -11.26 3.49
CA LEU A 37 -1.07 -11.69 2.33
C LEU A 37 -0.34 -12.78 1.56
N LYS A 38 -1.10 -13.58 0.82
CA LYS A 38 -0.53 -14.44 -0.21
C LYS A 38 -0.02 -13.57 -1.35
N LEU A 39 1.00 -14.02 -2.06
CA LEU A 39 1.57 -13.26 -3.17
C LEU A 39 0.52 -12.90 -4.22
N SER A 40 -0.32 -13.85 -4.60
CA SER A 40 -1.37 -13.60 -5.60
C SER A 40 -2.37 -12.53 -5.14
N THR A 41 -2.76 -12.58 -3.87
CA THR A 41 -3.65 -11.58 -3.28
C THR A 41 -2.98 -10.20 -3.25
N TYR A 42 -1.72 -10.16 -2.83
CA TYR A 42 -0.93 -8.92 -2.81
C TYR A 42 -0.88 -8.31 -4.22
N GLN A 43 -0.56 -9.11 -5.23
CA GLN A 43 -0.48 -8.62 -6.61
C GLN A 43 -1.81 -8.06 -7.10
N SER A 44 -2.92 -8.72 -6.77
CA SER A 44 -4.26 -8.20 -7.08
C SER A 44 -4.53 -6.86 -6.42
N ARG A 45 -4.13 -6.70 -5.15
CA ARG A 45 -4.29 -5.44 -4.42
C ARG A 45 -3.46 -4.32 -5.05
N VAL A 46 -2.22 -4.63 -5.43
CA VAL A 46 -1.34 -3.63 -6.07
C VAL A 46 -1.88 -3.20 -7.42
N HIS A 47 -2.46 -4.15 -8.17
CA HIS A 47 -3.08 -3.85 -9.46
C HIS A 47 -4.25 -2.88 -9.29
N ASP A 48 -5.05 -3.08 -8.25
CA ASP A 48 -6.16 -2.20 -7.92
C ASP A 48 -6.13 -1.86 -6.42
N PRO A 49 -5.38 -0.81 -6.03
CA PRO A 49 -5.22 -0.48 -4.62
C PRO A 49 -6.51 -0.14 -3.88
N SER A 50 -7.59 0.16 -4.59
CA SER A 50 -8.88 0.41 -3.94
C SER A 50 -9.42 -0.86 -3.27
N THR A 51 -8.88 -2.03 -3.61
CA THR A 51 -9.30 -3.30 -3.02
C THR A 51 -8.58 -3.64 -1.72
N PHE A 52 -7.57 -2.88 -1.33
CA PHE A 52 -6.90 -3.09 -0.04
C PHE A 52 -7.90 -2.93 1.10
N ARG A 53 -7.85 -3.88 2.03
CA ARG A 53 -8.66 -3.81 3.25
C ARG A 53 -7.97 -2.94 4.29
N ALA A 54 -8.74 -2.42 5.26
CA ALA A 54 -8.22 -1.51 6.26
C ALA A 54 -7.01 -2.09 7.01
N TRP A 55 -7.08 -3.37 7.43
CA TRP A 55 -5.98 -3.99 8.15
C TRP A 55 -4.75 -4.19 7.28
N GLU A 56 -4.93 -4.42 5.98
CA GLU A 56 -3.83 -4.53 5.03
C GLU A 56 -3.11 -3.20 4.89
N LEU A 57 -3.88 -2.12 4.73
CA LEU A 57 -3.33 -0.77 4.66
C LEU A 57 -2.63 -0.38 5.96
N TRP A 58 -3.20 -0.77 7.10
CA TRP A 58 -2.58 -0.52 8.39
C TRP A 58 -1.20 -1.18 8.46
N ASN A 59 -1.11 -2.46 8.08
CA ASN A 59 0.17 -3.17 8.06
C ASN A 59 1.16 -2.52 7.10
N LEU A 60 0.68 -2.09 5.94
CA LEU A 60 1.52 -1.40 4.96
C LEU A 60 2.06 -0.08 5.51
N MET A 61 1.21 0.70 6.18
CA MET A 61 1.62 1.96 6.79
C MET A 61 2.62 1.75 7.92
N GLN A 62 2.46 0.70 8.72
CA GLN A 62 3.40 0.36 9.77
C GLN A 62 4.76 -0.02 9.16
N LEU A 63 4.76 -0.82 8.11
CA LEU A 63 5.99 -1.21 7.41
C LEU A 63 6.70 0.00 6.83
N GLY A 64 5.96 0.96 6.29
CA GLY A 64 6.51 2.18 5.73
C GLY A 64 6.78 3.28 6.74
N LYS A 65 6.51 3.03 8.01
CA LYS A 65 6.68 4.00 9.10
C LYS A 65 5.98 5.32 8.81
N VAL A 66 4.77 5.24 8.29
CA VAL A 66 3.97 6.42 7.97
C VAL A 66 3.54 7.12 9.26
N PRO A 67 3.83 8.42 9.42
CA PRO A 67 3.40 9.15 10.61
C PRO A 67 1.88 9.33 10.62
N ASP A 68 1.29 9.47 11.81
CA ASP A 68 -0.15 9.59 11.98
C ASP A 68 -0.73 10.74 11.16
N SER A 69 0.01 11.84 11.03
CA SER A 69 -0.43 13.00 10.26
C SER A 69 -0.60 12.72 8.77
N GLU A 70 0.00 11.64 8.27
CA GLU A 70 -0.07 11.30 6.85
C GLU A 70 -0.93 10.07 6.55
N LYS A 71 -1.43 9.38 7.57
CA LYS A 71 -2.20 8.16 7.37
C LYS A 71 -3.47 8.37 6.57
N ALA A 72 -4.08 9.54 6.66
CA ALA A 72 -5.30 9.86 5.92
C ALA A 72 -5.11 9.80 4.40
N LYS A 73 -3.89 9.95 3.90
CA LYS A 73 -3.60 9.85 2.46
C LYS A 73 -3.90 8.46 1.91
N TYR A 74 -3.86 7.45 2.77
CA TYR A 74 -3.98 6.05 2.38
C TYR A 74 -5.30 5.43 2.81
N LEU A 75 -6.02 6.09 3.68
CA LEU A 75 -7.32 5.63 4.19
C LEU A 75 -8.44 6.43 3.56
#